data_532097d633da1efee09821bb12a06a07
#
_entry.id   532097d633da1efee09821bb12a06a07
#
_cell.length_a   1.000
_cell.length_b   1.000
_cell.length_c   1.000
_cell.angle_alpha   90.00
_cell.angle_beta   90.00
_cell.angle_gamma   90.00
#
_symmetry.space_group_name_H-M   'P 1'
#
loop_
_entity.id
_entity.type
_entity.pdbx_description
1 polymer ?
#
loop_
_entity_poly.entity_id
_entity_poly.type
_entity_poly.pdbx_seq_one_letter_code
_entity_poly.pdbx_strand_id
1 'polypeptide(L)'
;MVTAAAAVRSSSVELRDIHVSFGTLEVLRGVDLKVESGKTTCVIGPSGSGKSTLLRCVNRLQEPDSGDLLLDGESVIRSDPDALRQRVGMVFQHFNLFGHRTVLDNIVLPLRSVRKLSKEEAAAIARARLADVGLADKAPYRPSALSGGQQQRVAIARALAMEPEVMLFDEATSALDPELVKGVLTLMAGLAERGLTLIVVTHEMGFARSVADEVAFMDAGKIVEQGSPAQIFDEPQSPRLQRFLSQVL
;
A
#
# COMPACT_ATOMS: atom_id res chain seq x y z
N MET A 1 13.30 -6.41 -29.25
CA MET A 1 13.70 -7.41 -28.24
C MET A 1 13.12 -6.92 -26.91
N VAL A 2 12.09 -7.59 -26.43
CA VAL A 2 11.48 -7.30 -25.12
C VAL A 2 12.49 -7.78 -24.08
N THR A 3 13.11 -6.85 -23.35
CA THR A 3 13.95 -7.15 -22.20
C THR A 3 13.11 -7.97 -21.23
N ALA A 4 13.54 -9.18 -20.90
CA ALA A 4 12.90 -10.03 -19.89
C ALA A 4 12.71 -9.18 -18.62
N ALA A 5 11.46 -9.00 -18.21
CA ALA A 5 11.15 -8.32 -16.97
C ALA A 5 11.86 -9.09 -15.85
N ALA A 6 12.78 -8.42 -15.16
CA ALA A 6 13.39 -9.01 -13.97
C ALA A 6 12.23 -9.43 -13.04
N ALA A 7 12.30 -10.66 -12.53
CA ALA A 7 11.29 -11.17 -11.61
C ALA A 7 11.14 -10.18 -10.45
N VAL A 8 9.89 -9.74 -10.20
CA VAL A 8 9.59 -8.82 -9.12
C VAL A 8 9.95 -9.55 -7.82
N ARG A 9 10.80 -8.95 -6.99
CA ARG A 9 11.03 -9.47 -5.64
C ARG A 9 9.78 -9.18 -4.83
N SER A 10 9.26 -10.20 -4.18
CA SER A 10 8.11 -10.08 -3.28
C SER A 10 8.38 -10.88 -2.01
N SER A 11 7.91 -10.37 -0.89
CA SER A 11 8.06 -10.98 0.43
C SER A 11 6.70 -11.23 1.04
N SER A 12 6.58 -12.27 1.87
CA SER A 12 5.41 -12.49 2.71
C SER A 12 5.43 -11.54 3.92
N VAL A 13 4.26 -11.16 4.40
CA VAL A 13 4.08 -10.34 5.62
C VAL A 13 3.21 -11.10 6.61
N GLU A 14 3.62 -11.15 7.86
CA GLU A 14 2.81 -11.72 8.91
C GLU A 14 2.84 -10.82 10.15
N LEU A 15 1.64 -10.45 10.61
CA LEU A 15 1.42 -9.76 11.87
C LEU A 15 0.85 -10.78 12.86
N ARG A 16 1.40 -10.83 14.05
CA ARG A 16 0.99 -11.76 15.13
C ARG A 16 0.64 -10.99 16.37
N ASP A 17 -0.60 -11.10 16.80
CA ASP A 17 -1.13 -10.53 18.04
C ASP A 17 -0.76 -9.04 18.23
N ILE A 18 -0.97 -8.24 17.18
CA ILE A 18 -0.59 -6.82 17.17
C ILE A 18 -1.56 -5.99 18.01
N HIS A 19 -1.01 -5.30 19.00
CA HIS A 19 -1.73 -4.33 19.83
C HIS A 19 -1.16 -2.93 19.64
N VAL A 20 -2.03 -1.93 19.56
CA VAL A 20 -1.66 -0.50 19.50
C VAL A 20 -2.65 0.33 20.27
N SER A 21 -2.14 1.18 21.16
CA SER A 21 -2.93 2.13 21.94
C SER A 21 -2.44 3.58 21.73
N PHE A 22 -3.37 4.52 21.74
CA PHE A 22 -3.09 5.96 21.78
C PHE A 22 -3.65 6.51 23.10
N GLY A 23 -2.79 6.69 24.09
CA GLY A 23 -3.21 7.01 25.44
C GLY A 23 -4.04 5.88 26.03
N THR A 24 -5.31 6.14 26.37
CA THR A 24 -6.23 5.13 26.92
C THR A 24 -7.05 4.40 25.85
N LEU A 25 -6.95 4.82 24.60
CA LEU A 25 -7.70 4.23 23.49
C LEU A 25 -6.91 3.10 22.84
N GLU A 26 -7.32 1.85 23.04
CA GLU A 26 -6.78 0.71 22.32
C GLU A 26 -7.40 0.65 20.91
N VAL A 27 -6.56 0.82 19.89
CA VAL A 27 -6.96 0.91 18.47
C VAL A 27 -6.79 -0.43 17.76
N LEU A 28 -5.72 -1.18 18.04
CA LEU A 28 -5.54 -2.56 17.58
C LEU A 28 -5.52 -3.49 18.79
N ARG A 29 -6.27 -4.59 18.70
CA ARG A 29 -6.64 -5.44 19.84
C ARG A 29 -6.33 -6.91 19.57
N GLY A 30 -5.03 -7.23 19.37
CA GLY A 30 -4.59 -8.56 19.02
C GLY A 30 -4.97 -8.92 17.58
N VAL A 31 -4.33 -8.22 16.63
CA VAL A 31 -4.59 -8.43 15.20
C VAL A 31 -3.59 -9.41 14.64
N ASP A 32 -4.10 -10.49 14.06
CA ASP A 32 -3.35 -11.45 13.25
C ASP A 32 -3.69 -11.23 11.77
N LEU A 33 -2.67 -11.11 10.91
CA LEU A 33 -2.83 -11.02 9.47
C LEU A 33 -1.63 -11.66 8.79
N LYS A 34 -1.88 -12.55 7.85
CA LYS A 34 -0.83 -13.14 7.01
C LYS A 34 -1.10 -12.85 5.55
N VAL A 35 -0.09 -12.36 4.85
CA VAL A 35 -0.12 -12.10 3.41
C VAL A 35 1.02 -12.86 2.77
N GLU A 36 0.69 -13.81 1.91
CA GLU A 36 1.68 -14.61 1.20
C GLU A 36 2.43 -13.77 0.15
N SER A 37 3.67 -14.17 -0.14
CA SER A 37 4.48 -13.51 -1.16
C SER A 37 3.78 -13.50 -2.52
N GLY A 38 3.75 -12.33 -3.17
CA GLY A 38 3.12 -12.12 -4.46
C GLY A 38 1.58 -12.09 -4.44
N LYS A 39 0.96 -12.06 -3.24
CA LYS A 39 -0.48 -12.01 -3.07
C LYS A 39 -0.98 -10.62 -2.70
N THR A 40 -2.23 -10.36 -3.02
CA THR A 40 -2.93 -9.12 -2.72
C THR A 40 -3.96 -9.36 -1.64
N THR A 41 -3.81 -8.70 -0.48
CA THR A 41 -4.82 -8.67 0.57
C THR A 41 -5.45 -7.29 0.66
N CYS A 42 -6.78 -7.22 0.53
CA CYS A 42 -7.54 -6.00 0.76
C CYS A 42 -8.08 -5.99 2.21
N VAL A 43 -7.85 -4.89 2.92
CA VAL A 43 -8.41 -4.65 4.26
C VAL A 43 -9.57 -3.67 4.13
N ILE A 44 -10.77 -4.13 4.43
CA ILE A 44 -12.02 -3.35 4.36
C ILE A 44 -12.64 -3.18 5.76
N GLY A 45 -13.54 -2.24 5.91
CA GLY A 45 -14.25 -2.01 7.18
C GLY A 45 -14.59 -0.54 7.40
N PRO A 46 -15.38 -0.23 8.44
CA PRO A 46 -15.83 1.14 8.73
C PRO A 46 -14.65 2.07 9.08
N SER A 47 -14.89 3.38 8.95
CA SER A 47 -13.92 4.39 9.41
C SER A 47 -13.67 4.23 10.91
N GLY A 48 -12.41 4.41 11.33
CA GLY A 48 -12.03 4.25 12.74
C GLY A 48 -11.84 2.79 13.20
N SER A 49 -11.96 1.79 12.33
CA SER A 49 -11.75 0.39 12.72
C SER A 49 -10.27 0.00 12.95
N GLY A 50 -9.31 0.89 12.63
CA GLY A 50 -7.88 0.65 12.84
C GLY A 50 -7.08 0.29 11.58
N LYS A 51 -7.69 0.26 10.39
CA LYS A 51 -7.06 -0.18 9.12
C LYS A 51 -5.74 0.56 8.79
N SER A 52 -5.76 1.89 8.82
CA SER A 52 -4.55 2.70 8.56
C SER A 52 -3.48 2.51 9.63
N THR A 53 -3.88 2.27 10.89
CA THR A 53 -2.95 1.97 12.00
C THR A 53 -2.29 0.63 11.75
N LEU A 54 -3.07 -0.40 11.38
CA LEU A 54 -2.55 -1.71 11.01
C LEU A 54 -1.52 -1.61 9.88
N LEU A 55 -1.87 -0.88 8.81
CA LEU A 55 -0.97 -0.70 7.67
C LEU A 55 0.34 0.00 8.07
N ARG A 56 0.26 1.00 8.97
CA ARG A 56 1.45 1.71 9.49
C ARG A 56 2.29 0.87 10.43
N CYS A 57 1.75 -0.18 11.03
CA CYS A 57 2.54 -1.14 11.79
C CYS A 57 3.42 -1.98 10.84
N VAL A 58 2.93 -2.36 9.65
CA VAL A 58 3.68 -3.18 8.69
C VAL A 58 5.01 -2.54 8.28
N ASN A 59 5.08 -1.21 8.14
CA ASN A 59 6.33 -0.50 7.83
C ASN A 59 6.94 0.22 9.04
N ARG A 60 6.42 -0.05 10.24
CA ARG A 60 6.87 0.54 11.51
C ARG A 60 6.88 2.07 11.51
N LEU A 61 5.95 2.69 10.79
CA LEU A 61 5.61 4.11 11.00
C LEU A 61 4.79 4.30 12.27
N GLN A 62 4.07 3.26 12.70
CA GLN A 62 3.49 3.10 14.02
C GLN A 62 4.12 1.87 14.66
N GLU A 63 4.83 2.04 15.75
CA GLU A 63 5.34 0.92 16.53
C GLU A 63 4.18 0.25 17.27
N PRO A 64 4.02 -1.07 17.23
CA PRO A 64 3.05 -1.75 18.06
C PRO A 64 3.50 -1.78 19.53
N ASP A 65 2.53 -1.77 20.45
CA ASP A 65 2.79 -1.89 21.89
C ASP A 65 3.22 -3.32 22.25
N SER A 66 2.65 -4.31 21.55
CA SER A 66 3.00 -5.74 21.65
C SER A 66 2.66 -6.49 20.37
N GLY A 67 3.09 -7.73 20.29
CA GLY A 67 2.97 -8.59 19.11
C GLY A 67 4.27 -8.68 18.33
N ASP A 68 4.20 -9.32 17.15
CA ASP A 68 5.37 -9.46 16.28
C ASP A 68 5.01 -9.18 14.83
N LEU A 69 5.98 -8.67 14.08
CA LEU A 69 5.92 -8.43 12.65
C LEU A 69 7.01 -9.24 11.95
N LEU A 70 6.60 -10.11 11.03
CA LEU A 70 7.53 -10.94 10.28
C LEU A 70 7.50 -10.56 8.78
N LEU A 71 8.67 -10.57 8.17
CA LEU A 71 8.86 -10.46 6.74
C LEU A 71 9.64 -11.69 6.28
N ASP A 72 9.05 -12.52 5.40
CA ASP A 72 9.56 -13.85 5.01
C ASP A 72 9.83 -14.79 6.19
N GLY A 73 8.99 -14.72 7.23
CA GLY A 73 9.12 -15.54 8.43
C GLY A 73 10.16 -15.05 9.44
N GLU A 74 10.91 -13.99 9.13
CA GLU A 74 11.88 -13.39 10.04
C GLU A 74 11.28 -12.18 10.77
N SER A 75 11.37 -12.14 12.10
CA SER A 75 10.88 -11.00 12.89
C SER A 75 11.69 -9.76 12.59
N VAL A 76 10.98 -8.68 12.24
CA VAL A 76 11.56 -7.37 11.91
C VAL A 76 11.27 -6.31 12.95
N ILE A 77 10.61 -6.67 14.06
CA ILE A 77 10.23 -5.70 15.10
C ILE A 77 11.44 -5.07 15.82
N ARG A 78 12.57 -5.75 15.84
CA ARG A 78 13.82 -5.26 16.43
C ARG A 78 14.87 -4.85 15.40
N SER A 79 14.56 -4.98 14.10
CA SER A 79 15.47 -4.56 13.04
C SER A 79 15.52 -3.03 12.92
N ASP A 80 16.46 -2.52 12.12
CA ASP A 80 16.48 -1.11 11.75
C ASP A 80 15.22 -0.74 10.94
N PRO A 81 14.37 0.18 11.42
CA PRO A 81 13.15 0.58 10.70
C PRO A 81 13.43 1.17 9.32
N ASP A 82 14.57 1.83 9.13
CA ASP A 82 14.90 2.42 7.83
C ASP A 82 15.30 1.36 6.81
N ALA A 83 15.92 0.26 7.24
CA ALA A 83 16.15 -0.91 6.39
C ALA A 83 14.82 -1.58 5.99
N LEU A 84 13.88 -1.74 6.92
CA LEU A 84 12.55 -2.27 6.64
C LEU A 84 11.79 -1.39 5.62
N ARG A 85 11.80 -0.07 5.79
CA ARG A 85 11.12 0.89 4.91
C ARG A 85 11.69 0.95 3.49
N GLN A 86 12.89 0.42 3.25
CA GLN A 86 13.41 0.24 1.91
C GLN A 86 12.77 -0.98 1.20
N ARG A 87 12.38 -2.01 1.97
CA ARG A 87 11.73 -3.22 1.47
C ARG A 87 10.21 -3.09 1.38
N VAL A 88 9.61 -2.24 2.23
CA VAL A 88 8.16 -2.05 2.34
C VAL A 88 7.79 -0.63 1.95
N GLY A 89 7.34 -0.46 0.71
CA GLY A 89 6.87 0.82 0.17
C GLY A 89 5.46 1.16 0.66
N MET A 90 5.16 2.46 0.82
CA MET A 90 3.82 2.91 1.22
C MET A 90 3.34 4.09 0.39
N VAL A 91 2.08 4.01 -0.02
CA VAL A 91 1.33 5.07 -0.69
C VAL A 91 0.18 5.50 0.22
N PHE A 92 0.11 6.78 0.51
CA PHE A 92 -0.84 7.37 1.45
C PHE A 92 -2.08 7.92 0.74
N GLN A 93 -3.14 8.13 1.48
CA GLN A 93 -4.36 8.82 1.05
C GLN A 93 -4.07 10.22 0.49
N HIS A 94 -3.24 11.00 1.19
CA HIS A 94 -2.67 12.24 0.68
C HIS A 94 -1.35 11.91 -0.02
N PHE A 95 -1.11 12.51 -1.17
CA PHE A 95 0.00 12.16 -2.08
C PHE A 95 1.39 12.33 -1.45
N ASN A 96 1.51 13.20 -0.44
CA ASN A 96 2.75 13.49 0.31
C ASN A 96 3.94 13.82 -0.61
N LEU A 97 3.66 14.51 -1.73
CA LEU A 97 4.69 14.99 -2.64
C LEU A 97 5.33 16.28 -2.10
N PHE A 98 6.62 16.43 -2.34
CA PHE A 98 7.34 17.66 -2.04
C PHE A 98 6.91 18.75 -3.04
N GLY A 99 6.01 19.65 -2.64
CA GLY A 99 5.41 20.67 -3.53
C GLY A 99 6.42 21.67 -4.11
N HIS A 100 7.54 21.90 -3.42
CA HIS A 100 8.63 22.77 -3.89
C HIS A 100 9.61 22.09 -4.86
N ARG A 101 9.49 20.78 -5.06
CA ARG A 101 10.30 19.96 -5.97
C ARG A 101 9.55 19.66 -7.26
N THR A 102 10.29 19.35 -8.32
CA THR A 102 9.67 18.81 -9.55
C THR A 102 9.17 17.38 -9.32
N VAL A 103 8.32 16.90 -10.24
CA VAL A 103 7.87 15.51 -10.28
C VAL A 103 9.06 14.56 -10.35
N LEU A 104 10.03 14.85 -11.21
CA LEU A 104 11.27 14.07 -11.32
C LEU A 104 12.04 14.07 -10.00
N ASP A 105 12.22 15.24 -9.38
CA ASP A 105 12.99 15.35 -8.14
C ASP A 105 12.32 14.65 -6.96
N ASN A 106 10.99 14.54 -6.95
CA ASN A 106 10.27 13.75 -5.94
C ASN A 106 10.67 12.26 -5.96
N ILE A 107 11.02 11.73 -7.12
CA ILE A 107 11.45 10.34 -7.27
C ILE A 107 12.98 10.21 -7.14
N VAL A 108 13.74 11.16 -7.64
CA VAL A 108 15.21 11.18 -7.56
C VAL A 108 15.69 11.29 -6.10
N LEU A 109 15.00 12.07 -5.27
CA LEU A 109 15.42 12.36 -3.91
C LEU A 109 15.64 11.09 -3.06
N PRO A 110 14.68 10.16 -2.88
CA PRO A 110 14.91 8.95 -2.11
C PRO A 110 16.00 8.04 -2.71
N LEU A 111 16.09 7.95 -4.03
CA LEU A 111 17.13 7.17 -4.71
C LEU A 111 18.54 7.68 -4.36
N ARG A 112 18.71 8.99 -4.26
CA ARG A 112 20.00 9.60 -3.88
C ARG A 112 20.26 9.57 -2.38
N SER A 113 19.24 9.89 -1.58
CA SER A 113 19.43 10.01 -0.12
C SER A 113 19.54 8.66 0.57
N VAL A 114 18.77 7.68 0.15
CA VAL A 114 18.68 6.34 0.77
C VAL A 114 19.53 5.31 0.02
N ARG A 115 19.29 5.13 -1.31
CA ARG A 115 20.04 4.16 -2.12
C ARG A 115 21.43 4.64 -2.54
N LYS A 116 21.81 5.90 -2.24
CA LYS A 116 23.12 6.50 -2.52
C LYS A 116 23.53 6.47 -4.01
N LEU A 117 22.55 6.42 -4.92
CA LEU A 117 22.81 6.43 -6.36
C LEU A 117 23.34 7.79 -6.82
N SER A 118 24.09 7.81 -7.92
CA SER A 118 24.49 9.03 -8.62
C SER A 118 23.25 9.80 -9.12
N LYS A 119 23.43 11.06 -9.47
CA LYS A 119 22.35 11.89 -10.01
C LYS A 119 21.81 11.35 -11.33
N GLU A 120 22.70 10.87 -12.15
CA GLU A 120 22.43 10.33 -13.49
C GLU A 120 21.65 9.01 -13.41
N GLU A 121 22.08 8.08 -12.57
CA GLU A 121 21.38 6.79 -12.33
C GLU A 121 19.99 7.02 -11.73
N ALA A 122 19.90 7.84 -10.69
CA ALA A 122 18.62 8.16 -10.04
C ALA A 122 17.64 8.82 -11.02
N ALA A 123 18.13 9.72 -11.90
CA ALA A 123 17.29 10.37 -12.89
C ALA A 123 16.83 9.39 -13.99
N ALA A 124 17.67 8.44 -14.39
CA ALA A 124 17.29 7.40 -15.35
C ALA A 124 16.18 6.51 -14.80
N ILE A 125 16.34 6.01 -13.58
CA ILE A 125 15.30 5.22 -12.88
C ILE A 125 14.02 6.02 -12.73
N ALA A 126 14.10 7.27 -12.28
CA ALA A 126 12.94 8.12 -12.07
C ALA A 126 12.14 8.35 -13.36
N ARG A 127 12.82 8.58 -14.49
CA ARG A 127 12.16 8.71 -15.80
C ARG A 127 11.48 7.42 -16.24
N ALA A 128 12.12 6.28 -16.03
CA ALA A 128 11.52 4.97 -16.33
C ALA A 128 10.25 4.75 -15.49
N ARG A 129 10.29 5.01 -14.18
CA ARG A 129 9.10 4.90 -13.31
C ARG A 129 7.98 5.87 -13.69
N LEU A 130 8.31 7.09 -14.12
CA LEU A 130 7.30 8.02 -14.64
C LEU A 130 6.68 7.52 -15.95
N ALA A 131 7.46 6.87 -16.81
CA ALA A 131 6.92 6.26 -18.03
C ALA A 131 5.98 5.08 -17.69
N ASP A 132 6.34 4.24 -16.69
CA ASP A 132 5.51 3.11 -16.24
C ASP A 132 4.12 3.56 -15.77
N VAL A 133 4.00 4.78 -15.23
CA VAL A 133 2.72 5.35 -14.77
C VAL A 133 2.09 6.32 -15.77
N GLY A 134 2.63 6.40 -16.99
CA GLY A 134 2.10 7.27 -18.08
C GLY A 134 2.29 8.77 -17.86
N LEU A 135 3.37 9.19 -17.17
CA LEU A 135 3.65 10.57 -16.80
C LEU A 135 5.06 11.04 -17.20
N ALA A 136 5.65 10.45 -18.25
CA ALA A 136 6.99 10.79 -18.71
C ALA A 136 7.13 12.28 -19.07
N ASP A 137 6.08 12.89 -19.68
CA ASP A 137 6.00 14.29 -20.07
C ASP A 137 5.88 15.25 -18.86
N LYS A 138 5.48 14.74 -17.69
CA LYS A 138 5.27 15.53 -16.47
C LYS A 138 6.54 15.69 -15.62
N ALA A 139 7.65 15.07 -15.98
CA ALA A 139 8.91 15.11 -15.23
C ALA A 139 9.36 16.52 -14.78
N PRO A 140 9.33 17.57 -15.61
CA PRO A 140 9.79 18.92 -15.22
C PRO A 140 8.76 19.72 -14.41
N TYR A 141 7.51 19.26 -14.33
CA TYR A 141 6.44 20.03 -13.66
C TYR A 141 6.53 19.88 -12.12
N ARG A 142 5.88 20.80 -11.41
CA ARG A 142 5.67 20.68 -9.95
C ARG A 142 4.34 19.97 -9.65
N PRO A 143 4.17 19.35 -8.47
CA PRO A 143 2.93 18.69 -8.09
C PRO A 143 1.68 19.56 -8.23
N SER A 144 1.79 20.86 -7.96
CA SER A 144 0.67 21.81 -8.09
C SER A 144 0.11 21.97 -9.51
N ALA A 145 0.86 21.55 -10.53
CA ALA A 145 0.43 21.59 -11.93
C ALA A 145 -0.20 20.24 -12.39
N LEU A 146 -0.38 19.29 -11.48
CA LEU A 146 -0.91 17.95 -11.76
C LEU A 146 -2.31 17.80 -11.14
N SER A 147 -3.18 17.01 -11.81
CA SER A 147 -4.44 16.55 -11.19
C SER A 147 -4.16 15.61 -10.01
N GLY A 148 -5.14 15.41 -9.11
CA GLY A 148 -5.03 14.50 -7.98
C GLY A 148 -4.61 13.09 -8.39
N GLY A 149 -5.23 12.52 -9.42
CA GLY A 149 -4.86 11.19 -9.95
C GLY A 149 -3.45 11.13 -10.55
N GLN A 150 -2.98 12.23 -11.15
CA GLN A 150 -1.59 12.32 -11.60
C GLN A 150 -0.62 12.39 -10.41
N GLN A 151 -0.93 13.17 -9.38
CA GLN A 151 -0.13 13.25 -8.17
C GLN A 151 -0.04 11.88 -7.48
N GLN A 152 -1.15 11.15 -7.40
CA GLN A 152 -1.17 9.79 -6.82
C GLN A 152 -0.30 8.83 -7.63
N ARG A 153 -0.37 8.87 -8.97
CA ARG A 153 0.51 8.06 -9.81
C ARG A 153 1.99 8.42 -9.64
N VAL A 154 2.33 9.68 -9.41
CA VAL A 154 3.70 10.09 -9.05
C VAL A 154 4.11 9.51 -7.69
N ALA A 155 3.22 9.52 -6.68
CA ALA A 155 3.49 8.92 -5.38
C ALA A 155 3.75 7.40 -5.49
N ILE A 156 2.97 6.70 -6.31
CA ILE A 156 3.20 5.28 -6.63
C ILE A 156 4.54 5.09 -7.34
N ALA A 157 4.85 5.88 -8.36
CA ALA A 157 6.14 5.82 -9.08
C ALA A 157 7.34 6.05 -8.14
N ARG A 158 7.20 6.98 -7.18
CA ARG A 158 8.22 7.25 -6.16
C ARG A 158 8.46 6.04 -5.25
N ALA A 159 7.38 5.39 -4.80
CA ALA A 159 7.49 4.18 -3.98
C ALA A 159 8.11 3.03 -4.78
N LEU A 160 7.66 2.78 -6.01
CA LEU A 160 8.19 1.73 -6.89
C LEU A 160 9.65 1.94 -7.30
N ALA A 161 10.14 3.19 -7.33
CA ALA A 161 11.53 3.49 -7.65
C ALA A 161 12.51 2.91 -6.61
N MET A 162 12.04 2.70 -5.38
CA MET A 162 12.84 2.05 -4.33
C MET A 162 12.92 0.53 -4.50
N GLU A 163 12.19 -0.07 -5.45
CA GLU A 163 12.12 -1.51 -5.71
C GLU A 163 11.68 -2.31 -4.48
N PRO A 164 10.54 -1.94 -3.87
CA PRO A 164 10.05 -2.61 -2.67
C PRO A 164 9.61 -4.04 -2.96
N GLU A 165 9.66 -4.89 -1.94
CA GLU A 165 9.19 -6.28 -1.95
C GLU A 165 7.70 -6.37 -1.54
N VAL A 166 7.20 -5.35 -0.84
CA VAL A 166 5.80 -5.20 -0.41
C VAL A 166 5.35 -3.77 -0.66
N MET A 167 4.14 -3.58 -1.17
CA MET A 167 3.52 -2.26 -1.33
C MET A 167 2.26 -2.15 -0.47
N LEU A 168 2.21 -1.09 0.31
CA LEU A 168 1.08 -0.71 1.16
C LEU A 168 0.32 0.45 0.53
N PHE A 169 -1.00 0.35 0.46
CA PHE A 169 -1.88 1.40 -0.04
C PHE A 169 -2.89 1.79 1.05
N ASP A 170 -2.76 2.98 1.61
CA ASP A 170 -3.66 3.52 2.63
C ASP A 170 -4.68 4.45 1.97
N GLU A 171 -5.84 3.90 1.60
CA GLU A 171 -6.95 4.63 0.96
C GLU A 171 -6.50 5.49 -0.24
N ALA A 172 -5.67 4.94 -1.12
CA ALA A 172 -4.99 5.67 -2.18
C ALA A 172 -5.90 6.34 -3.24
N THR A 173 -7.21 6.09 -3.20
CA THR A 173 -8.21 6.68 -4.10
C THR A 173 -9.18 7.65 -3.41
N SER A 174 -9.25 7.66 -2.08
CA SER A 174 -10.26 8.40 -1.32
C SER A 174 -10.20 9.93 -1.49
N ALA A 175 -9.04 10.47 -1.87
CA ALA A 175 -8.83 11.90 -2.12
C ALA A 175 -8.97 12.30 -3.61
N LEU A 176 -9.48 11.39 -4.45
CA LEU A 176 -9.57 11.58 -5.89
C LEU A 176 -11.01 11.77 -6.36
N ASP A 177 -11.17 12.56 -7.42
CA ASP A 177 -12.43 12.61 -8.16
C ASP A 177 -12.72 11.23 -8.78
N PRO A 178 -14.00 10.79 -8.84
CA PRO A 178 -14.38 9.46 -9.33
C PRO A 178 -13.82 9.11 -10.72
N GLU A 179 -13.71 10.10 -11.62
CA GLU A 179 -13.15 9.91 -12.96
C GLU A 179 -11.65 9.53 -12.95
N LEU A 180 -10.92 9.92 -11.89
CA LEU A 180 -9.49 9.68 -11.75
C LEU A 180 -9.17 8.36 -11.03
N VAL A 181 -10.12 7.82 -10.26
CA VAL A 181 -9.99 6.59 -9.47
C VAL A 181 -9.59 5.40 -10.35
N LYS A 182 -10.29 5.21 -11.47
CA LYS A 182 -10.07 4.08 -12.38
C LYS A 182 -8.62 3.94 -12.81
N GLY A 183 -7.95 5.05 -13.13
CA GLY A 183 -6.55 5.02 -13.58
C GLY A 183 -5.57 4.54 -12.50
N VAL A 184 -5.84 4.89 -11.24
CA VAL A 184 -5.02 4.44 -10.09
C VAL A 184 -5.30 2.96 -9.79
N LEU A 185 -6.57 2.53 -9.78
CA LEU A 185 -6.94 1.13 -9.57
C LEU A 185 -6.36 0.21 -10.64
N THR A 186 -6.40 0.62 -11.92
CA THR A 186 -5.78 -0.13 -13.03
C THR A 186 -4.27 -0.29 -12.81
N LEU A 187 -3.59 0.75 -12.36
CA LEU A 187 -2.15 0.67 -12.05
C LEU A 187 -1.89 -0.33 -10.90
N MET A 188 -2.69 -0.28 -9.82
CA MET A 188 -2.57 -1.20 -8.69
C MET A 188 -2.83 -2.65 -9.11
N ALA A 189 -3.86 -2.91 -9.93
CA ALA A 189 -4.14 -4.23 -10.50
C ALA A 189 -2.94 -4.76 -11.31
N GLY A 190 -2.33 -3.91 -12.15
CA GLY A 190 -1.13 -4.29 -12.89
C GLY A 190 0.10 -4.59 -12.02
N LEU A 191 0.18 -4.06 -10.80
CA LEU A 191 1.22 -4.43 -9.83
C LEU A 191 0.95 -5.82 -9.23
N ALA A 192 -0.31 -6.11 -8.89
CA ALA A 192 -0.75 -7.43 -8.43
C ALA A 192 -0.46 -8.52 -9.47
N GLU A 193 -0.82 -8.28 -10.74
CA GLU A 193 -0.57 -9.19 -11.86
C GLU A 193 0.92 -9.49 -12.07
N ARG A 194 1.81 -8.56 -11.71
CA ARG A 194 3.27 -8.76 -11.77
C ARG A 194 3.81 -9.56 -10.58
N GLY A 195 2.97 -9.96 -9.64
CA GLY A 195 3.34 -10.76 -8.47
C GLY A 195 4.01 -9.94 -7.35
N LEU A 196 3.78 -8.63 -7.26
CA LEU A 196 4.18 -7.83 -6.10
C LEU A 196 3.22 -8.09 -4.94
N THR A 197 3.75 -8.26 -3.73
CA THR A 197 2.89 -8.38 -2.53
C THR A 197 2.23 -7.05 -2.23
N LEU A 198 0.89 -7.04 -2.14
CA LEU A 198 0.11 -5.83 -1.87
C LEU A 198 -0.75 -5.98 -0.62
N ILE A 199 -0.75 -4.94 0.23
CA ILE A 199 -1.74 -4.79 1.30
C ILE A 199 -2.47 -3.47 1.05
N VAL A 200 -3.77 -3.54 0.80
CA VAL A 200 -4.57 -2.42 0.31
C VAL A 200 -5.72 -2.12 1.26
N VAL A 201 -5.67 -1.00 1.96
CA VAL A 201 -6.83 -0.44 2.64
C VAL A 201 -7.66 0.35 1.63
N THR A 202 -8.91 -0.05 1.42
CA THR A 202 -9.74 0.55 0.38
C THR A 202 -11.24 0.56 0.73
N HIS A 203 -11.96 1.51 0.14
CA HIS A 203 -13.42 1.56 0.06
C HIS A 203 -13.94 1.14 -1.32
N GLU A 204 -13.05 0.79 -2.24
CA GLU A 204 -13.38 0.34 -3.60
C GLU A 204 -13.70 -1.16 -3.59
N MET A 205 -14.97 -1.52 -3.27
CA MET A 205 -15.37 -2.94 -3.14
C MET A 205 -15.24 -3.70 -4.44
N GLY A 206 -15.46 -3.04 -5.59
CA GLY A 206 -15.24 -3.64 -6.91
C GLY A 206 -13.77 -4.02 -7.16
N PHE A 207 -12.83 -3.21 -6.70
CA PHE A 207 -11.41 -3.53 -6.76
C PHE A 207 -11.07 -4.71 -5.84
N ALA A 208 -11.52 -4.66 -4.57
CA ALA A 208 -11.27 -5.74 -3.62
C ALA A 208 -11.84 -7.08 -4.14
N ARG A 209 -13.03 -7.07 -4.76
CA ARG A 209 -13.65 -8.26 -5.34
C ARG A 209 -12.87 -8.83 -6.54
N SER A 210 -12.29 -7.98 -7.39
CA SER A 210 -11.71 -8.40 -8.67
C SER A 210 -10.20 -8.65 -8.64
N VAL A 211 -9.47 -8.05 -7.69
CA VAL A 211 -8.01 -8.05 -7.66
C VAL A 211 -7.44 -8.75 -6.43
N ALA A 212 -8.15 -8.73 -5.31
CA ALA A 212 -7.65 -9.35 -4.10
C ALA A 212 -7.64 -10.89 -4.21
N ASP A 213 -6.58 -11.51 -3.72
CA ASP A 213 -6.54 -12.95 -3.42
C ASP A 213 -7.28 -13.22 -2.11
N GLU A 214 -7.22 -12.28 -1.17
CA GLU A 214 -7.85 -12.36 0.13
C GLU A 214 -8.40 -11.01 0.59
N VAL A 215 -9.50 -11.03 1.32
CA VAL A 215 -10.11 -9.83 1.91
C VAL A 215 -10.24 -10.04 3.42
N ALA A 216 -9.74 -9.07 4.20
CA ALA A 216 -9.87 -9.03 5.64
C ALA A 216 -10.86 -7.90 6.04
N PHE A 217 -11.96 -8.27 6.70
CA PHE A 217 -12.91 -7.32 7.26
C PHE A 217 -12.51 -6.95 8.68
N MET A 218 -12.22 -5.67 8.89
CA MET A 218 -11.77 -5.13 10.17
C MET A 218 -12.83 -4.26 10.82
N ASP A 219 -13.13 -4.52 12.09
CA ASP A 219 -14.04 -3.71 12.90
C ASP A 219 -13.56 -3.62 14.34
N ALA A 220 -13.70 -2.45 14.97
CA ALA A 220 -13.35 -2.19 16.38
C ALA A 220 -11.97 -2.72 16.80
N GLY A 221 -10.95 -2.59 15.94
CA GLY A 221 -9.58 -2.96 16.22
C GLY A 221 -9.25 -4.44 16.03
N LYS A 222 -10.13 -5.24 15.42
CA LYS A 222 -9.94 -6.67 15.17
C LYS A 222 -10.26 -7.03 13.72
N ILE A 223 -9.62 -8.08 13.21
CA ILE A 223 -10.10 -8.78 12.02
C ILE A 223 -11.26 -9.67 12.47
N VAL A 224 -12.45 -9.39 11.95
CA VAL A 224 -13.71 -10.09 12.32
C VAL A 224 -13.94 -11.28 11.40
N GLU A 225 -13.57 -11.13 10.12
CA GLU A 225 -13.71 -12.17 9.12
C GLU A 225 -12.66 -11.97 8.03
N GLN A 226 -12.10 -13.07 7.53
CA GLN A 226 -11.07 -13.07 6.50
C GLN A 226 -11.30 -14.26 5.58
N GLY A 227 -11.11 -14.07 4.27
CA GLY A 227 -11.31 -15.14 3.30
C GLY A 227 -11.16 -14.65 1.87
N SER A 228 -11.47 -15.52 0.92
CA SER A 228 -11.51 -15.15 -0.49
C SER A 228 -12.57 -14.07 -0.75
N PRO A 229 -12.44 -13.28 -1.84
CA PRO A 229 -13.46 -12.30 -2.21
C PRO A 229 -14.87 -12.90 -2.28
N ALA A 230 -15.04 -14.12 -2.81
CA ALA A 230 -16.33 -14.79 -2.88
C ALA A 230 -16.91 -15.04 -1.48
N GLN A 231 -16.11 -15.56 -0.55
CA GLN A 231 -16.56 -15.79 0.84
C GLN A 231 -16.98 -14.47 1.51
N ILE A 232 -16.20 -13.42 1.39
CA ILE A 232 -16.46 -12.14 2.08
C ILE A 232 -17.65 -11.39 1.47
N PHE A 233 -17.78 -11.37 0.14
CA PHE A 233 -18.79 -10.55 -0.52
C PHE A 233 -20.10 -11.30 -0.83
N ASP A 234 -20.06 -12.62 -1.07
CA ASP A 234 -21.22 -13.39 -1.48
C ASP A 234 -21.78 -14.26 -0.35
N GLU A 235 -20.92 -14.71 0.57
CA GLU A 235 -21.28 -15.62 1.67
C GLU A 235 -20.79 -15.13 3.04
N PRO A 236 -20.98 -13.84 3.41
CA PRO A 236 -20.48 -13.30 4.67
C PRO A 236 -21.10 -14.01 5.87
N GLN A 237 -20.27 -14.52 6.79
CA GLN A 237 -20.73 -15.26 7.96
C GLN A 237 -21.02 -14.35 9.16
N SER A 238 -20.21 -13.30 9.33
CA SER A 238 -20.39 -12.37 10.44
C SER A 238 -21.59 -11.45 10.22
N PRO A 239 -22.56 -11.36 11.17
CA PRO A 239 -23.65 -10.38 11.10
C PRO A 239 -23.14 -8.93 10.99
N ARG A 240 -21.94 -8.67 11.49
CA ARG A 240 -21.32 -7.34 11.44
C ARG A 240 -20.82 -7.03 10.03
N LEU A 241 -20.23 -8.00 9.34
CA LEU A 241 -19.83 -7.88 7.95
C LEU A 241 -21.07 -7.73 7.04
N GLN A 242 -22.10 -8.55 7.22
CA GLN A 242 -23.36 -8.46 6.46
C GLN A 242 -23.97 -7.05 6.52
N ARG A 243 -24.03 -6.47 7.74
CA ARG A 243 -24.52 -5.10 7.94
C ARG A 243 -23.62 -4.07 7.26
N PHE A 244 -22.30 -4.24 7.30
CA PHE A 244 -21.37 -3.34 6.62
C PHE A 244 -21.56 -3.38 5.11
N LEU A 245 -21.61 -4.57 4.53
CA LEU A 245 -21.78 -4.74 3.07
C LEU A 245 -23.11 -4.17 2.57
N SER A 246 -24.22 -4.34 3.32
CA SER A 246 -25.52 -3.77 2.95
C SER A 246 -25.57 -2.24 2.93
N GLN A 247 -24.54 -1.57 3.46
CA GLN A 247 -24.45 -0.09 3.46
C GLN A 247 -23.51 0.43 2.34
N VAL A 248 -22.65 -0.42 1.80
CA VAL A 248 -21.60 0.02 0.86
C VAL A 248 -21.73 -0.60 -0.54
N LEU A 249 -22.56 -1.64 -0.69
CA LEU A 249 -22.96 -2.26 -1.97
C LEU A 249 -24.39 -1.86 -2.33
#